data_c1d572aae364a1a934a59190705776d6
#
_entry.id   c1d572aae364a1a934a59190705776d6
#
_cell.length_a   1.000
_cell.length_b   1.000
_cell.length_c   1.000
_cell.angle_alpha   90.00
_cell.angle_beta   90.00
_cell.angle_gamma   90.00
#
_symmetry.space_group_name_H-M   'P 1'
#
loop_
_entity.id
_entity.type
_entity.pdbx_description
1 polymer ?
#
loop_
_entity_poly.entity_id
_entity_poly.type
_entity_poly.pdbx_seq_one_letter_code
_entity_poly.pdbx_strand_id
1 'polypeptide(L)'
;SRGLGDVYKRQPNVFVNMAGGRVWGALFFLFMIFASFSTVLAVFENILAVCMDTFGWSRKKAVFINGVLLMLLSLPCVFGYNIWSDFHPILGKDVLDSEDFLVSNLLLPIGSLVYLLFCVMKWGWGFDKYLAEANKGTGIKLSPKLKPYFQWVLPILIVIILLQGLL
;
A
#
# COMPACT_ATOMS: atom_id res chain seq x y z
N SER A 1 17.01 -6.05 1.75
CA SER A 1 15.55 -5.88 1.83
C SER A 1 14.94 -7.13 2.46
N ARG A 2 14.32 -6.97 3.59
CA ARG A 2 13.62 -8.06 4.28
C ARG A 2 12.20 -8.07 3.73
N GLY A 3 11.98 -8.77 2.61
CA GLY A 3 10.67 -8.86 1.97
C GLY A 3 9.71 -9.74 2.77
N LEU A 4 8.42 -9.65 2.42
CA LEU A 4 7.34 -10.49 2.97
C LEU A 4 7.67 -11.99 2.90
N GLY A 5 8.46 -12.43 1.93
CA GLY A 5 8.94 -13.81 1.81
C GLY A 5 9.72 -14.32 3.01
N ASP A 6 10.45 -13.46 3.71
CA ASP A 6 11.18 -13.84 4.94
C ASP A 6 10.23 -14.20 6.09
N VAL A 7 9.06 -13.55 6.17
CA VAL A 7 8.04 -13.83 7.20
C VAL A 7 7.46 -15.22 6.99
N TYR A 8 7.17 -15.62 5.77
CA TYR A 8 6.60 -16.94 5.48
C TYR A 8 7.62 -18.08 5.60
N LYS A 9 8.88 -17.82 5.29
CA LYS A 9 9.94 -18.85 5.31
C LYS A 9 10.60 -19.04 6.70
N ARG A 10 10.75 -17.96 7.45
CA ARG A 10 11.46 -18.00 8.75
C ARG A 10 10.57 -18.18 9.96
N GLN A 11 9.39 -17.58 9.97
CA GLN A 11 8.47 -17.64 11.12
C GLN A 11 8.04 -19.08 11.49
N PRO A 12 7.69 -19.98 10.55
CA PRO A 12 7.36 -21.35 10.89
C PRO A 12 8.47 -22.07 11.63
N ASN A 13 9.73 -21.83 11.26
CA ASN A 13 10.88 -22.49 11.88
C ASN A 13 11.11 -22.08 13.33
N VAL A 14 10.71 -20.88 13.72
CA VAL A 14 10.80 -20.42 15.12
C VAL A 14 9.84 -21.21 16.01
N PHE A 15 8.62 -21.46 15.54
CA PHE A 15 7.61 -22.18 16.32
C PHE A 15 7.90 -23.67 16.45
N VAL A 16 8.59 -24.28 15.50
CA VAL A 16 8.96 -25.71 15.55
C VAL A 16 9.86 -26.00 16.76
N ASN A 17 10.71 -25.05 17.14
CA ASN A 17 11.68 -25.21 18.22
C ASN A 17 11.18 -24.74 19.62
N MET A 18 9.91 -24.30 19.72
CA MET A 18 9.33 -23.81 20.97
C MET A 18 8.44 -24.88 21.65
N ALA A 19 8.46 -24.95 22.98
CA ALA A 19 7.50 -25.73 23.72
C ALA A 19 6.07 -25.23 23.49
N GLY A 20 5.17 -26.09 22.99
CA GLY A 20 3.82 -25.71 22.59
C GLY A 20 3.75 -24.92 21.25
N GLY A 21 4.81 -24.98 20.46
CA GLY A 21 4.95 -24.19 19.21
C GLY A 21 3.81 -24.36 18.19
N ARG A 22 3.14 -25.53 18.21
CA ARG A 22 1.94 -25.74 17.35
C ARG A 22 0.79 -24.82 17.73
N VAL A 23 0.54 -24.62 19.03
CA VAL A 23 -0.55 -23.74 19.50
C VAL A 23 -0.20 -22.28 19.26
N TRP A 24 1.02 -21.88 19.63
CA TRP A 24 1.51 -20.52 19.41
C TRP A 24 1.59 -20.17 17.92
N GLY A 25 2.06 -21.10 17.09
CA GLY A 25 2.07 -20.92 15.65
C GLY A 25 0.68 -20.77 15.06
N ALA A 26 -0.28 -21.60 15.48
CA ALA A 26 -1.66 -21.49 15.03
C ALA A 26 -2.30 -20.15 15.42
N LEU A 27 -2.11 -19.70 16.66
CA LEU A 27 -2.58 -18.41 17.12
C LEU A 27 -1.95 -17.25 16.34
N PHE A 28 -0.64 -17.30 16.13
CA PHE A 28 0.08 -16.29 15.35
C PHE A 28 -0.47 -16.18 13.92
N PHE A 29 -0.62 -17.30 13.22
CA PHE A 29 -1.19 -17.28 11.86
C PHE A 29 -2.65 -16.86 11.83
N LEU A 30 -3.43 -17.23 12.84
CA LEU A 30 -4.81 -16.77 13.00
C LEU A 30 -4.87 -15.24 13.13
N PHE A 31 -4.04 -14.65 13.98
CA PHE A 31 -3.97 -13.19 14.13
C PHE A 31 -3.47 -12.50 12.85
N MET A 32 -2.51 -13.10 12.14
CA MET A 32 -2.07 -12.59 10.85
C MET A 32 -3.20 -12.60 9.81
N ILE A 33 -4.01 -13.66 9.77
CA ILE A 33 -5.18 -13.73 8.88
C ILE A 33 -6.16 -12.61 9.20
N PHE A 34 -6.49 -12.38 10.48
CA PHE A 34 -7.40 -11.29 10.86
C PHE A 34 -6.84 -9.91 10.53
N ALA A 35 -5.55 -9.69 10.78
CA ALA A 35 -4.88 -8.44 10.44
C ALA A 35 -4.88 -8.18 8.92
N SER A 36 -4.53 -9.18 8.13
CA SER A 36 -4.55 -9.10 6.67
C SER A 36 -5.97 -8.87 6.13
N PHE A 37 -6.95 -9.59 6.68
CA PHE A 37 -8.35 -9.45 6.27
C PHE A 37 -8.91 -8.06 6.54
N SER A 38 -8.60 -7.47 7.71
CA SER A 38 -9.03 -6.10 8.02
C SER A 38 -8.42 -5.07 7.06
N THR A 39 -7.15 -5.23 6.72
CA THR A 39 -6.46 -4.35 5.77
C THR A 39 -7.04 -4.48 4.36
N VAL A 40 -7.25 -5.71 3.90
CA VAL A 40 -7.86 -5.96 2.57
C VAL A 40 -9.25 -5.35 2.49
N LEU A 41 -10.08 -5.51 3.53
CA LEU A 41 -11.42 -4.92 3.55
C LEU A 41 -11.37 -3.39 3.50
N ALA A 42 -10.46 -2.75 4.24
CA ALA A 42 -10.32 -1.30 4.25
C ALA A 42 -9.91 -0.75 2.88
N VAL A 43 -8.94 -1.39 2.24
CA VAL A 43 -8.49 -1.01 0.89
C VAL A 43 -9.59 -1.26 -0.15
N PHE A 44 -10.27 -2.41 -0.05
CA PHE A 44 -11.35 -2.77 -0.96
C PHE A 44 -12.52 -1.78 -0.88
N GLU A 45 -12.93 -1.39 0.34
CA GLU A 45 -13.99 -0.39 0.54
C GLU A 45 -13.59 0.98 -0.03
N ASN A 46 -12.33 1.35 0.09
CA ASN A 46 -11.81 2.59 -0.51
C ASN A 46 -11.89 2.56 -2.05
N ILE A 47 -11.50 1.46 -2.67
CA ILE A 47 -11.63 1.26 -4.13
C ILE A 47 -13.11 1.30 -4.54
N LEU A 48 -14.00 0.66 -3.77
CA LEU A 48 -15.44 0.69 -4.04
C LEU A 48 -15.98 2.12 -3.99
N ALA A 49 -15.58 2.91 -2.99
CA ALA A 49 -16.00 4.31 -2.87
C ALA A 49 -15.58 5.12 -4.10
N VAL A 50 -14.31 4.99 -4.52
CA VAL A 50 -13.82 5.66 -5.74
C VAL A 50 -14.60 5.22 -6.98
N CYS A 51 -14.89 3.93 -7.14
CA CYS A 51 -15.66 3.43 -8.29
C CYS A 51 -17.11 3.94 -8.29
N MET A 52 -17.74 4.01 -7.13
CA MET A 52 -19.09 4.55 -6.99
C MET A 52 -19.13 6.05 -7.28
N ASP A 53 -18.19 6.82 -6.76
CA ASP A 53 -18.15 8.27 -6.90
C ASP A 53 -17.75 8.70 -8.31
N THR A 54 -16.78 7.99 -8.93
CA THR A 54 -16.26 8.37 -10.25
C THR A 54 -17.13 7.86 -11.39
N PHE A 55 -17.59 6.59 -11.31
CA PHE A 55 -18.34 5.94 -12.40
C PHE A 55 -19.84 5.87 -12.15
N GLY A 56 -20.31 6.32 -10.98
CA GLY A 56 -21.73 6.24 -10.62
C GLY A 56 -22.25 4.79 -10.51
N TRP A 57 -21.38 3.82 -10.21
CA TRP A 57 -21.78 2.42 -10.12
C TRP A 57 -22.60 2.15 -8.86
N SER A 58 -23.58 1.24 -8.98
CA SER A 58 -24.24 0.71 -7.79
C SER A 58 -23.26 -0.13 -6.97
N ARG A 59 -23.40 -0.16 -5.64
CA ARG A 59 -22.53 -0.91 -4.72
C ARG A 59 -22.39 -2.39 -5.13
N LYS A 60 -23.49 -3.04 -5.53
CA LYS A 60 -23.48 -4.44 -5.96
C LYS A 60 -22.60 -4.65 -7.19
N LYS A 61 -22.72 -3.76 -8.18
CA LYS A 61 -21.90 -3.81 -9.41
C LYS A 61 -20.44 -3.56 -9.10
N ALA A 62 -20.15 -2.56 -8.28
CA ALA A 62 -18.78 -2.23 -7.88
C ALA A 62 -18.12 -3.40 -7.13
N VAL A 63 -18.81 -4.01 -6.16
CA VAL A 63 -18.32 -5.18 -5.40
C VAL A 63 -18.02 -6.36 -6.32
N PHE A 64 -18.95 -6.68 -7.23
CA PHE A 64 -18.78 -7.81 -8.13
C PHE A 64 -17.58 -7.62 -9.07
N ILE A 65 -17.50 -6.46 -9.75
CA ILE A 65 -16.42 -6.21 -10.72
C ILE A 65 -15.06 -6.14 -10.02
N ASN A 66 -14.95 -5.39 -8.92
CA ASN A 66 -13.68 -5.27 -8.18
C ASN A 66 -13.30 -6.58 -7.50
N GLY A 67 -14.26 -7.38 -7.03
CA GLY A 67 -14.01 -8.71 -6.48
C GLY A 67 -13.42 -9.67 -7.50
N VAL A 68 -14.01 -9.73 -8.70
CA VAL A 68 -13.47 -10.53 -9.81
C VAL A 68 -12.09 -10.02 -10.22
N LEU A 69 -11.91 -8.71 -10.34
CA LEU A 69 -10.63 -8.11 -10.68
C LEU A 69 -9.54 -8.45 -9.64
N LEU A 70 -9.87 -8.34 -8.36
CA LEU A 70 -8.96 -8.68 -7.27
C LEU A 70 -8.57 -10.16 -7.31
N MET A 71 -9.52 -11.06 -7.54
CA MET A 71 -9.23 -12.48 -7.74
C MET A 71 -8.29 -12.73 -8.91
N LEU A 72 -8.55 -12.11 -10.06
CA LEU A 72 -7.69 -12.27 -11.25
C LEU A 72 -6.28 -11.71 -11.01
N LEU A 73 -6.16 -10.55 -10.37
CA LEU A 73 -4.87 -9.94 -10.07
C LEU A 73 -4.08 -10.67 -8.98
N SER A 74 -4.73 -11.45 -8.14
CA SER A 74 -4.04 -12.28 -7.14
C SER A 74 -3.49 -13.61 -7.69
N LEU A 75 -3.96 -14.04 -8.86
CA LEU A 75 -3.49 -15.29 -9.47
C LEU A 75 -1.97 -15.33 -9.75
N PRO A 76 -1.33 -14.28 -10.27
CA PRO A 76 0.12 -14.28 -10.46
C PRO A 76 0.90 -14.52 -9.18
N CYS A 77 0.48 -13.92 -8.05
CA CYS A 77 1.08 -14.18 -6.75
C CYS A 77 0.98 -15.65 -6.34
N VAL A 78 -0.20 -16.27 -6.53
CA VAL A 78 -0.42 -17.69 -6.20
C VAL A 78 0.41 -18.60 -7.10
N PHE A 79 0.43 -18.32 -8.40
CA PHE A 79 1.21 -19.10 -9.37
C PHE A 79 2.72 -18.92 -9.18
N GLY A 80 3.16 -17.77 -8.69
CA GLY A 80 4.56 -17.49 -8.36
C GLY A 80 5.14 -18.45 -7.32
N TYR A 81 4.31 -19.05 -6.45
CA TYR A 81 4.74 -20.06 -5.48
C TYR A 81 4.74 -21.49 -6.00
N ASN A 82 4.13 -21.75 -7.16
CA ASN A 82 3.98 -23.11 -7.68
C ASN A 82 4.52 -23.23 -9.10
N ILE A 83 3.72 -22.82 -10.08
CA ILE A 83 4.02 -23.04 -11.51
C ILE A 83 5.14 -22.09 -11.99
N TRP A 84 5.22 -20.90 -11.43
CA TRP A 84 6.18 -19.86 -11.79
C TRP A 84 7.27 -19.63 -10.71
N SER A 85 7.58 -20.66 -9.94
CA SER A 85 8.62 -20.57 -8.88
C SER A 85 10.00 -20.19 -9.42
N ASP A 86 10.29 -20.54 -10.68
CA ASP A 86 11.56 -20.23 -11.37
C ASP A 86 11.49 -18.93 -12.19
N PHE A 87 10.33 -18.28 -12.22
CA PHE A 87 10.14 -17.03 -12.96
C PHE A 87 10.43 -15.82 -12.05
N HIS A 88 11.49 -15.10 -12.38
CA HIS A 88 11.96 -13.93 -11.64
C HIS A 88 11.79 -12.66 -12.49
N PRO A 89 10.63 -11.99 -12.46
CA PRO A 89 10.32 -10.88 -13.37
C PRO A 89 11.15 -9.62 -13.12
N ILE A 90 11.55 -9.33 -11.87
CA ILE A 90 12.28 -8.11 -11.52
C ILE A 90 13.50 -8.47 -10.65
N LEU A 91 14.69 -8.13 -11.10
CA LEU A 91 15.95 -8.20 -10.33
C LEU A 91 16.21 -9.56 -9.64
N GLY A 92 15.74 -10.66 -10.23
CA GLY A 92 15.91 -11.99 -9.64
C GLY A 92 15.03 -12.26 -8.42
N LYS A 93 13.99 -11.48 -8.20
CA LYS A 93 13.01 -11.64 -7.11
C LYS A 93 11.85 -12.52 -7.55
N ASP A 94 11.25 -13.23 -6.59
CA ASP A 94 10.01 -13.97 -6.80
C ASP A 94 8.88 -13.03 -7.26
N VAL A 95 7.79 -13.57 -7.80
CA VAL A 95 6.66 -12.77 -8.30
C VAL A 95 6.09 -11.87 -7.20
N LEU A 96 5.85 -12.41 -6.00
CA LEU A 96 5.33 -11.64 -4.86
C LEU A 96 6.29 -10.50 -4.45
N ASP A 97 7.57 -10.80 -4.33
CA ASP A 97 8.59 -9.80 -3.98
C ASP A 97 8.75 -8.75 -5.08
N SER A 98 8.50 -9.11 -6.34
CA SER A 98 8.49 -8.18 -7.47
C SER A 98 7.28 -7.25 -7.46
N GLU A 99 6.10 -7.78 -7.14
CA GLU A 99 4.88 -6.99 -6.96
C GLU A 99 4.99 -6.05 -5.75
N ASP A 100 5.50 -6.54 -4.62
CA ASP A 100 5.77 -5.71 -3.44
C ASP A 100 6.77 -4.59 -3.75
N PHE A 101 7.85 -4.90 -4.46
CA PHE A 101 8.82 -3.90 -4.91
C PHE A 101 8.17 -2.82 -5.78
N LEU A 102 7.36 -3.22 -6.76
CA LEU A 102 6.66 -2.29 -7.64
C LEU A 102 5.72 -1.36 -6.86
N VAL A 103 4.93 -1.92 -5.94
CA VAL A 103 3.97 -1.16 -5.15
C VAL A 103 4.68 -0.27 -4.14
N SER A 104 5.56 -0.84 -3.32
CA SER A 104 6.16 -0.15 -2.17
C SER A 104 7.24 0.85 -2.57
N ASN A 105 8.05 0.53 -3.58
CA ASN A 105 9.19 1.37 -3.95
C ASN A 105 8.89 2.31 -5.13
N LEU A 106 7.87 2.01 -5.94
CA LEU A 106 7.55 2.82 -7.10
C LEU A 106 6.19 3.51 -6.97
N LEU A 107 5.10 2.74 -6.88
CA LEU A 107 3.75 3.30 -6.93
C LEU A 107 3.40 4.16 -5.72
N LEU A 108 3.76 3.75 -4.50
CA LEU A 108 3.47 4.51 -3.30
C LEU A 108 4.22 5.85 -3.25
N PRO A 109 5.55 5.93 -3.48
CA PRO A 109 6.24 7.21 -3.50
C PRO A 109 5.79 8.11 -4.65
N ILE A 110 5.57 7.58 -5.85
CA ILE A 110 5.06 8.36 -6.99
C ILE A 110 3.65 8.88 -6.69
N GLY A 111 2.76 8.02 -6.20
CA GLY A 111 1.39 8.42 -5.83
C GLY A 111 1.38 9.51 -4.76
N SER A 112 2.19 9.37 -3.72
CA SER A 112 2.31 10.38 -2.66
C SER A 112 2.87 11.70 -3.18
N LEU A 113 3.83 11.65 -4.12
CA LEU A 113 4.38 12.84 -4.77
C LEU A 113 3.33 13.56 -5.62
N VAL A 114 2.58 12.82 -6.43
CA VAL A 114 1.49 13.38 -7.25
C VAL A 114 0.42 14.02 -6.37
N TYR A 115 0.02 13.35 -5.29
CA TYR A 115 -0.96 13.86 -4.33
C TYR A 115 -0.47 15.15 -3.66
N LEU A 116 0.78 15.14 -3.19
CA LEU A 116 1.38 16.31 -2.56
C LEU A 116 1.46 17.50 -3.52
N LEU A 117 1.96 17.28 -4.72
CA LEU A 117 2.07 18.33 -5.75
C LEU A 117 0.69 18.88 -6.12
N PHE A 118 -0.31 18.02 -6.27
CA PHE A 118 -1.68 18.47 -6.54
C PHE A 118 -2.22 19.36 -5.42
N CYS A 119 -2.00 18.99 -4.16
CA CYS A 119 -2.48 19.77 -3.01
C CYS A 119 -1.77 21.12 -2.87
N VAL A 120 -0.50 21.22 -3.27
CA VAL A 120 0.35 22.36 -2.91
C VAL A 120 0.64 23.29 -4.08
N MET A 121 0.67 22.78 -5.32
CA MET A 121 0.99 23.56 -6.51
C MET A 121 -0.22 24.36 -7.02
N LYS A 122 0.04 25.48 -7.71
CA LYS A 122 -1.00 26.38 -8.23
C LYS A 122 -1.83 25.78 -9.36
N TRP A 123 -1.29 24.80 -10.09
CA TRP A 123 -2.01 24.12 -11.17
C TRP A 123 -3.01 23.07 -10.66
N GLY A 124 -2.87 22.65 -9.39
CA GLY A 124 -3.80 21.77 -8.72
C GLY A 124 -4.75 22.53 -7.78
N TRP A 125 -4.96 21.98 -6.58
CA TRP A 125 -5.84 22.61 -5.59
C TRP A 125 -5.27 23.92 -5.03
N GLY A 126 -3.96 23.97 -4.82
CA GLY A 126 -3.22 25.11 -4.29
C GLY A 126 -3.13 25.12 -2.76
N PHE A 127 -1.96 25.51 -2.25
CA PHE A 127 -1.67 25.46 -0.82
C PHE A 127 -2.66 26.28 0.02
N ASP A 128 -3.11 27.42 -0.46
CA ASP A 128 -3.98 28.31 0.30
C ASP A 128 -5.38 27.71 0.52
N LYS A 129 -5.91 27.01 -0.49
CA LYS A 129 -7.18 26.27 -0.38
C LYS A 129 -7.02 25.02 0.50
N TYR A 130 -5.90 24.30 0.35
CA TYR A 130 -5.55 23.18 1.21
C TYR A 130 -5.46 23.61 2.68
N LEU A 131 -4.78 24.73 2.96
CA LEU A 131 -4.65 25.29 4.30
C LEU A 131 -6.00 25.69 4.88
N ALA A 132 -6.86 26.32 4.08
CA ALA A 132 -8.20 26.72 4.51
C ALA A 132 -9.05 25.50 4.89
N GLU A 133 -8.97 24.41 4.12
CA GLU A 133 -9.69 23.17 4.40
C GLU A 133 -9.14 22.45 5.63
N ALA A 134 -7.81 22.33 5.73
CA ALA A 134 -7.16 21.70 6.88
C ALA A 134 -7.45 22.44 8.21
N ASN A 135 -7.67 23.74 8.15
CA ASN A 135 -7.95 24.59 9.32
C ASN A 135 -9.44 24.77 9.65
N LYS A 136 -10.36 24.13 8.93
CA LYS A 136 -11.81 24.19 9.20
C LYS A 136 -12.19 23.55 10.53
N GLY A 137 -11.47 22.54 10.99
CA GLY A 137 -11.77 21.82 12.22
C GLY A 137 -11.36 22.57 13.49
N THR A 138 -11.83 22.06 14.64
CA THR A 138 -11.38 22.48 15.97
C THR A 138 -10.16 21.64 16.35
N GLY A 139 -8.96 22.23 16.38
CA GLY A 139 -7.73 21.54 16.73
C GLY A 139 -6.49 22.39 16.43
N ILE A 140 -5.33 21.71 16.36
CA ILE A 140 -4.06 22.37 16.03
C ILE A 140 -4.12 22.86 14.58
N LYS A 141 -4.01 24.16 14.40
CA LYS A 141 -4.09 24.79 13.08
C LYS A 141 -2.73 24.76 12.37
N LEU A 142 -2.77 24.43 11.10
CA LEU A 142 -1.60 24.47 10.22
C LEU A 142 -1.19 25.92 9.98
N SER A 143 0.10 26.25 10.18
CA SER A 143 0.60 27.61 9.95
C SER A 143 0.90 27.85 8.47
N PRO A 144 0.56 29.04 7.92
CA PRO A 144 0.95 29.43 6.56
C PRO A 144 2.47 29.42 6.31
N LYS A 145 3.27 29.55 7.37
CA LYS A 145 4.75 29.50 7.31
C LYS A 145 5.30 28.14 6.85
N LEU A 146 4.48 27.09 6.90
CA LEU A 146 4.86 25.75 6.43
C LEU A 146 4.79 25.60 4.90
N LYS A 147 4.30 26.60 4.16
CA LYS A 147 4.22 26.58 2.70
C LYS A 147 5.51 26.13 2.01
N PRO A 148 6.70 26.72 2.28
CA PRO A 148 7.94 26.29 1.64
C PRO A 148 8.34 24.86 2.00
N TYR A 149 8.03 24.39 3.21
CA TYR A 149 8.27 23.01 3.62
C TYR A 149 7.47 22.02 2.75
N PHE A 150 6.17 22.26 2.57
CA PHE A 150 5.31 21.42 1.75
C PHE A 150 5.63 21.50 0.26
N GLN A 151 6.10 22.68 -0.23
CA GLN A 151 6.38 22.89 -1.65
C GLN A 151 7.75 22.37 -2.09
N TRP A 152 8.75 22.36 -1.21
CA TRP A 152 10.13 22.04 -1.57
C TRP A 152 10.70 20.89 -0.77
N VAL A 153 10.62 20.94 0.56
CA VAL A 153 11.27 19.93 1.41
C VAL A 153 10.61 18.55 1.26
N LEU A 154 9.28 18.48 1.37
CA LEU A 154 8.57 17.21 1.26
C LEU A 154 8.71 16.55 -0.11
N PRO A 155 8.55 17.24 -1.26
CA PRO A 155 8.78 16.61 -2.56
C PRO A 155 10.21 16.08 -2.72
N ILE A 156 11.22 16.82 -2.26
CA ILE A 156 12.61 16.39 -2.31
C ILE A 156 12.81 15.12 -1.45
N LEU A 157 12.26 15.07 -0.24
CA LEU A 157 12.33 13.89 0.61
C LEU A 157 11.67 12.67 -0.04
N ILE A 158 10.49 12.84 -0.66
CA ILE A 158 9.81 11.75 -1.36
C ILE A 158 10.64 11.25 -2.55
N VAL A 159 11.25 12.16 -3.30
CA VAL A 159 12.14 11.78 -4.42
C VAL A 159 13.37 11.03 -3.92
N ILE A 160 13.96 11.44 -2.79
CA ILE A 160 15.08 10.72 -2.18
C ILE A 160 14.65 9.30 -1.78
N ILE A 161 13.48 9.16 -1.14
CA ILE A 161 12.94 7.83 -0.77
C ILE A 161 12.70 6.98 -2.01
N LEU A 162 12.15 7.56 -3.08
CA LEU A 162 11.96 6.87 -4.36
C LEU A 162 13.28 6.36 -4.93
N LEU A 163 14.31 7.21 -4.95
CA LEU A 163 15.63 6.84 -5.47
C LEU A 163 16.30 5.77 -4.60
N GLN A 164 16.19 5.85 -3.29
CA GLN A 164 16.69 4.81 -2.37
C GLN A 164 15.97 3.47 -2.53
N GLY A 165 14.68 3.50 -2.87
CA GLY A 165 13.91 2.29 -3.13
C GLY A 165 14.26 1.62 -4.46
N LEU A 166 14.81 2.37 -5.42
CA LEU A 166 15.22 1.85 -6.73
C LEU A 166 16.68 1.37 -6.78
N LEU A 167 17.53 1.87 -5.89
CA LEU A 167 18.95 1.48 -5.75
C LEU A 167 19.10 0.26 -4.84
#